data_279c8833b4214aa88d762bf15adc9d16
#
_entry.id   279c8833b4214aa88d762bf15adc9d16
#
_cell.length_a   1.000
_cell.length_b   1.000
_cell.length_c   1.000
_cell.angle_alpha   90.00
_cell.angle_beta   90.00
_cell.angle_gamma   90.00
#
_symmetry.space_group_name_H-M   'P 1'
#
loop_
_entity.id
_entity.type
_entity.pdbx_description
1 polymer ?
#
loop_
_entity_poly.entity_id
_entity_poly.type
_entity_poly.pdbx_seq_one_letter_code
_entity_poly.pdbx_strand_id
1 'polypeptide(L)'
;MEDKVLKALMEPKRFLLLQLMSERGWCVRALARKSYLSESAVSQHLKTLREAGLVYGMKRGYYTHYYLDKEAFARVTEEFIALRDAERKPCSGPYYGCSEADFLRCKAYVPPEKRNNNKE
;
A
#
# COMPACT_ATOMS: atom_id res chain seq x y z
N MET A 1 3.30 -7.76 4.29
CA MET A 1 3.76 -7.07 3.07
C MET A 1 5.24 -6.76 3.22
N GLU A 2 6.01 -7.03 2.18
CA GLU A 2 7.43 -6.72 2.22
C GLU A 2 7.67 -5.22 2.19
N ASP A 3 8.73 -4.78 2.82
CA ASP A 3 9.07 -3.35 2.85
C ASP A 3 9.24 -2.76 1.47
N LYS A 4 9.84 -3.50 0.55
CA LYS A 4 10.07 -2.99 -0.81
C LYS A 4 8.75 -2.75 -1.54
N VAL A 5 7.73 -3.55 -1.27
CA VAL A 5 6.41 -3.36 -1.87
C VAL A 5 5.77 -2.09 -1.32
N LEU A 6 5.79 -1.94 -0.01
CA LEU A 6 5.20 -0.77 0.62
C LEU A 6 5.90 0.51 0.16
N LYS A 7 7.22 0.52 0.13
CA LYS A 7 7.98 1.68 -0.32
C LYS A 7 7.72 2.01 -1.79
N ALA A 8 7.58 0.99 -2.62
CA ALA A 8 7.29 1.21 -4.04
C ALA A 8 5.93 1.85 -4.24
N LEU A 9 4.95 1.47 -3.43
CA LEU A 9 3.59 2.00 -3.53
C LEU A 9 3.46 3.42 -3.01
N MET A 10 4.21 3.78 -1.98
CA MET A 10 4.02 5.03 -1.26
C MET A 10 4.83 6.17 -1.85
N GLU A 11 4.64 6.40 -3.14
CA GLU A 11 5.25 7.53 -3.83
C GLU A 11 4.26 8.01 -4.89
N PRO A 12 3.88 9.30 -4.88
CA PRO A 12 2.76 9.79 -5.70
C PRO A 12 2.91 9.56 -7.20
N LYS A 13 4.12 9.71 -7.74
CA LYS A 13 4.32 9.54 -9.18
C LYS A 13 4.21 8.08 -9.59
N ARG A 14 4.71 7.19 -8.75
CA ARG A 14 4.54 5.75 -9.01
C ARG A 14 3.07 5.35 -8.91
N PHE A 15 2.35 5.93 -7.96
CA PHE A 15 0.93 5.64 -7.84
C PHE A 15 0.17 6.08 -9.10
N LEU A 16 0.52 7.24 -9.64
CA LEU A 16 -0.08 7.72 -10.89
C LEU A 16 0.18 6.73 -12.03
N LEU A 17 1.42 6.25 -12.15
CA LEU A 17 1.75 5.26 -13.19
C LEU A 17 0.94 3.97 -12.99
N LEU A 18 0.77 3.54 -11.74
CA LEU A 18 -0.03 2.36 -11.45
C LEU A 18 -1.49 2.55 -11.85
N GLN A 19 -2.03 3.74 -11.63
CA GLN A 19 -3.39 4.04 -12.07
C GLN A 19 -3.55 3.92 -13.57
N LEU A 20 -2.58 4.45 -14.32
CA LEU A 20 -2.60 4.32 -15.78
C LEU A 20 -2.51 2.85 -16.20
N MET A 21 -1.60 2.11 -15.59
CA MET A 21 -1.40 0.70 -15.95
C MET A 21 -2.52 -0.21 -15.46
N SER A 22 -3.38 0.27 -14.58
CA SER A 22 -4.54 -0.51 -14.16
C SER A 22 -5.56 -0.66 -15.28
N GLU A 23 -5.56 0.25 -16.22
CA GLU A 23 -6.54 0.25 -17.32
C GLU A 23 -6.05 -0.54 -18.51
N ARG A 24 -4.76 -0.52 -18.80
CA ARG A 24 -4.18 -1.23 -19.93
C ARG A 24 -2.66 -1.20 -19.85
N GLY A 25 -2.01 -1.90 -20.81
CA GLY A 25 -0.56 -1.85 -20.92
C GLY A 25 -0.10 -0.55 -21.58
N TRP A 26 1.07 -0.08 -21.18
CA TRP A 26 1.65 1.16 -21.68
C TRP A 26 3.14 0.99 -21.90
N CYS A 27 3.66 1.55 -23.02
CA CYS A 27 5.11 1.66 -23.20
C CYS A 27 5.64 2.87 -22.42
N VAL A 28 6.96 2.90 -22.21
CA VAL A 28 7.61 3.98 -21.46
C VAL A 28 7.30 5.35 -22.05
N ARG A 29 7.38 5.48 -23.37
CA ARG A 29 7.14 6.75 -24.04
C ARG A 29 5.74 7.27 -23.80
N ALA A 30 4.74 6.39 -23.90
CA ALA A 30 3.36 6.78 -23.68
C ALA A 30 3.10 7.13 -22.22
N LEU A 31 3.67 6.37 -21.29
CA LEU A 31 3.58 6.70 -19.87
C LEU A 31 4.20 8.06 -19.56
N ALA A 32 5.35 8.35 -20.18
CA ALA A 32 6.02 9.63 -19.97
C ALA A 32 5.13 10.79 -20.42
N ARG A 33 4.53 10.67 -21.60
CA ARG A 33 3.64 11.72 -22.10
C ARG A 33 2.43 11.91 -21.20
N LYS A 34 1.81 10.82 -20.80
CA LYS A 34 0.58 10.87 -20.01
C LYS A 34 0.83 11.41 -18.60
N SER A 35 1.98 11.10 -18.03
CA SER A 35 2.30 11.49 -16.66
C SER A 35 3.06 12.82 -16.57
N TYR A 36 3.48 13.38 -17.70
CA TYR A 36 4.31 14.56 -17.75
C TYR A 36 5.67 14.37 -17.08
N LEU A 37 6.15 13.14 -17.05
CA LEU A 37 7.47 12.80 -16.55
C LEU A 37 8.39 12.53 -17.73
N SER A 38 9.71 12.59 -17.49
CA SER A 38 10.67 12.20 -18.51
C SER A 38 10.67 10.68 -18.68
N GLU A 39 11.11 10.21 -19.84
CA GLU A 39 11.24 8.77 -20.06
C GLU A 39 12.20 8.15 -19.07
N SER A 40 13.28 8.86 -18.72
CA SER A 40 14.24 8.40 -17.74
C SER A 40 13.61 8.21 -16.36
N ALA A 41 12.79 9.18 -15.93
CA ALA A 41 12.10 9.07 -14.67
C ALA A 41 11.12 7.91 -14.64
N VAL A 42 10.35 7.75 -15.74
CA VAL A 42 9.40 6.64 -15.86
C VAL A 42 10.15 5.30 -15.80
N SER A 43 11.27 5.20 -16.49
CA SER A 43 12.07 3.97 -16.48
C SER A 43 12.55 3.62 -15.09
N GLN A 44 12.97 4.62 -14.30
CA GLN A 44 13.40 4.39 -12.92
C GLN A 44 12.23 3.94 -12.03
N HIS A 45 11.09 4.59 -12.19
CA HIS A 45 9.90 4.20 -11.43
C HIS A 45 9.44 2.78 -11.79
N LEU A 46 9.47 2.44 -13.08
CA LEU A 46 9.10 1.10 -13.52
C LEU A 46 10.06 0.06 -12.98
N LYS A 47 11.35 0.38 -12.92
CA LYS A 47 12.34 -0.53 -12.33
C LYS A 47 11.99 -0.83 -10.87
N THR A 48 11.70 0.22 -10.09
CA THR A 48 11.33 0.07 -8.69
C THR A 48 10.07 -0.79 -8.55
N LEU A 49 9.05 -0.51 -9.35
CA LEU A 49 7.80 -1.26 -9.32
C LEU A 49 7.99 -2.72 -9.73
N ARG A 50 8.83 -2.94 -10.73
CA ARG A 50 9.10 -4.29 -11.23
C ARG A 50 9.87 -5.12 -10.20
N GLU A 51 10.86 -4.52 -9.55
CA GLU A 51 11.62 -5.21 -8.50
C GLU A 51 10.76 -5.54 -7.29
N ALA A 52 9.70 -4.77 -7.08
CA ALA A 52 8.74 -5.07 -6.02
C ALA A 52 7.67 -6.08 -6.47
N GLY A 53 7.69 -6.49 -7.73
CA GLY A 53 6.73 -7.47 -8.24
C GLY A 53 5.36 -6.91 -8.52
N LEU A 54 5.22 -5.60 -8.63
CA LEU A 54 3.92 -4.94 -8.82
C LEU A 54 3.53 -4.77 -10.28
N VAL A 55 4.51 -4.75 -11.17
CA VAL A 55 4.28 -4.64 -12.60
C VAL A 55 5.22 -5.59 -13.34
N TYR A 56 4.88 -5.87 -14.59
CA TYR A 56 5.73 -6.68 -15.46
C TYR A 56 5.69 -6.11 -16.87
N GLY A 57 6.73 -6.40 -17.65
CA GLY A 57 6.80 -5.96 -19.03
C GLY A 57 6.60 -7.11 -20.00
N MET A 58 5.98 -6.82 -21.13
CA MET A 58 5.85 -7.78 -22.23
C MET A 58 6.15 -7.08 -23.54
N LYS A 59 6.89 -7.77 -24.39
CA LYS A 59 7.15 -7.27 -25.75
C LYS A 59 5.86 -7.28 -26.55
N ARG A 60 5.56 -6.15 -27.15
CA ARG A 60 4.43 -6.00 -28.06
C ARG A 60 4.96 -5.38 -29.34
N GLY A 61 5.47 -6.22 -30.23
CA GLY A 61 6.13 -5.73 -31.43
C GLY A 61 7.42 -5.05 -31.10
N TYR A 62 7.57 -3.80 -31.50
CA TYR A 62 8.79 -3.02 -31.30
C TYR A 62 8.94 -2.54 -29.85
N TYR A 63 7.83 -2.33 -29.13
CA TYR A 63 7.86 -1.73 -27.81
C TYR A 63 7.57 -2.74 -26.73
N THR A 64 8.13 -2.50 -25.53
CA THR A 64 7.75 -3.22 -24.33
C THR A 64 6.61 -2.46 -23.66
N HIS A 65 5.51 -3.15 -23.41
CA HIS A 65 4.39 -2.60 -22.68
C HIS A 65 4.41 -3.12 -21.25
N TYR A 66 4.07 -2.27 -20.31
CA TYR A 66 4.07 -2.60 -18.89
C TYR A 66 2.65 -2.73 -18.37
N TYR A 67 2.45 -3.73 -17.54
CA TYR A 67 1.14 -4.12 -17.03
C TYR A 67 1.19 -4.24 -15.52
N LEU A 68 0.08 -3.91 -14.88
CA LEU A 68 -0.10 -4.15 -13.46
C LEU A 68 -0.18 -5.66 -13.20
N ASP A 69 0.52 -6.14 -12.18
CA ASP A 69 0.40 -7.52 -11.76
C ASP A 69 -0.79 -7.65 -10.82
N LYS A 70 -1.90 -8.18 -11.33
CA LYS A 70 -3.16 -8.19 -10.59
C LYS A 70 -3.11 -9.10 -9.38
N GLU A 71 -2.35 -10.18 -9.43
CA GLU A 71 -2.22 -11.07 -8.27
C GLU A 71 -1.44 -10.40 -7.14
N ALA A 72 -0.40 -9.65 -7.48
CA ALA A 72 0.33 -8.88 -6.48
C ALA A 72 -0.58 -7.88 -5.81
N PHE A 73 -1.44 -7.21 -6.58
CA PHE A 73 -2.37 -6.24 -6.03
C PHE A 73 -3.49 -6.88 -5.24
N ALA A 74 -3.89 -8.10 -5.56
CA ALA A 74 -4.83 -8.83 -4.72
C ALA A 74 -4.25 -9.03 -3.32
N ARG A 75 -2.97 -9.38 -3.23
CA ARG A 75 -2.31 -9.56 -1.93
C ARG A 75 -2.19 -8.24 -1.17
N VAL A 76 -1.82 -7.16 -1.88
CA VAL A 76 -1.74 -5.82 -1.27
C VAL A 76 -3.11 -5.40 -0.75
N THR A 77 -4.15 -5.62 -1.55
CA THR A 77 -5.51 -5.24 -1.16
C THR A 77 -5.95 -5.96 0.11
N GLU A 78 -5.60 -7.25 0.23
CA GLU A 78 -5.95 -8.01 1.42
C GLU A 78 -5.30 -7.43 2.68
N GLU A 79 -4.06 -6.92 2.55
CA GLU A 79 -3.41 -6.27 3.68
C GLU A 79 -4.16 -5.02 4.13
N PHE A 80 -4.61 -4.22 3.16
CA PHE A 80 -5.36 -3.01 3.49
C PHE A 80 -6.75 -3.31 4.02
N ILE A 81 -7.40 -4.34 3.49
CA ILE A 81 -8.69 -4.78 4.01
C ILE A 81 -8.55 -5.25 5.45
N ALA A 82 -7.46 -5.96 5.76
CA ALA A 82 -7.21 -6.41 7.12
C ALA A 82 -7.07 -5.25 8.10
N LEU A 83 -6.46 -4.14 7.65
CA LEU A 83 -6.39 -2.94 8.47
C LEU A 83 -7.78 -2.35 8.71
N ARG A 84 -8.59 -2.27 7.67
CA ARG A 84 -9.92 -1.71 7.76
C ARG A 84 -10.83 -2.53 8.68
N ASP A 85 -10.73 -3.84 8.56
CA ASP A 85 -11.66 -4.76 9.22
C ASP A 85 -11.14 -5.29 10.54
N ALA A 86 -9.96 -4.83 10.98
CA ALA A 86 -9.41 -5.25 12.26
C ALA A 86 -10.35 -4.86 13.38
N GLU A 87 -10.59 -5.81 14.26
CA GLU A 87 -11.45 -5.57 15.41
C GLU A 87 -10.73 -4.68 16.41
N ARG A 88 -11.40 -3.62 16.84
CA ARG A 88 -10.84 -2.74 17.85
C ARG A 88 -10.90 -3.41 19.21
N LYS A 89 -9.78 -3.40 19.90
CA LYS A 89 -9.67 -3.97 21.23
C LYS A 89 -9.60 -2.84 22.24
N PRO A 90 -10.29 -2.98 23.38
CA PRO A 90 -10.19 -1.96 24.42
C PRO A 90 -8.79 -1.97 25.01
N CYS A 91 -8.33 -0.81 25.45
CA CYS A 91 -7.06 -0.71 26.14
C CYS A 91 -7.21 -1.38 27.52
N SER A 92 -6.39 -2.39 27.81
CA SER A 92 -6.52 -3.17 29.01
C SER A 92 -5.42 -2.89 30.04
N GLY A 93 -4.63 -1.87 29.83
CA GLY A 93 -3.69 -1.42 30.84
C GLY A 93 -2.23 -1.41 30.40
N PRO A 94 -1.30 -1.44 31.38
CA PRO A 94 0.10 -1.09 31.11
C PRO A 94 0.86 -2.07 30.21
N TYR A 95 0.33 -3.24 29.99
CA TYR A 95 0.99 -4.23 29.14
C TYR A 95 1.02 -3.81 27.66
N TYR A 96 0.38 -2.73 27.30
CA TYR A 96 0.28 -2.27 25.92
C TYR A 96 1.13 -1.02 25.68
N GLY A 97 2.20 -0.85 26.43
CA GLY A 97 3.16 0.21 26.20
C GLY A 97 3.04 1.41 27.13
N CYS A 98 1.99 1.49 27.92
CA CYS A 98 1.82 2.59 28.86
C CYS A 98 2.38 2.22 30.23
N SER A 99 2.92 3.23 30.93
CA SER A 99 3.28 3.05 32.34
C SER A 99 2.00 2.89 33.17
N GLU A 100 2.13 2.32 34.36
CA GLU A 100 0.99 2.17 35.24
C GLU A 100 0.33 3.51 35.55
N ALA A 101 1.16 4.53 35.82
CA ALA A 101 0.61 5.85 36.13
C ALA A 101 -0.15 6.44 34.95
N ASP A 102 0.32 6.18 33.73
CA ASP A 102 -0.31 6.74 32.55
C ASP A 102 -1.66 6.09 32.25
N PHE A 103 -1.73 4.76 32.32
CA PHE A 103 -2.99 4.12 31.97
C PHE A 103 -4.09 4.40 33.01
N LEU A 104 -3.73 4.65 34.25
CA LEU A 104 -4.73 5.00 35.27
C LEU A 104 -5.40 6.35 35.00
N ARG A 105 -4.71 7.23 34.29
CA ARG A 105 -5.26 8.55 33.90
C ARG A 105 -5.90 8.55 32.52
N CYS A 106 -5.70 7.51 31.74
CA CYS A 106 -6.11 7.51 30.35
C CYS A 106 -7.60 7.20 30.23
N LYS A 107 -8.31 8.05 29.48
CA LYS A 107 -9.73 7.87 29.22
C LYS A 107 -10.03 6.75 28.23
N ALA A 108 -9.02 6.27 27.54
CA ALA A 108 -9.18 5.15 26.60
C ALA A 108 -9.17 3.80 27.30
N TYR A 109 -8.77 3.76 28.59
CA TYR A 109 -8.79 2.51 29.36
C TYR A 109 -10.23 2.07 29.59
N VAL A 110 -10.51 0.82 29.23
CA VAL A 110 -11.85 0.25 29.40
C VAL A 110 -11.78 -0.87 30.44
N PRO A 111 -12.44 -0.74 31.57
CA PRO A 111 -12.46 -1.80 32.58
C PRO A 111 -13.07 -3.09 32.04
N PRO A 112 -12.69 -4.25 32.57
CA PRO A 112 -13.17 -5.54 32.08
C PRO A 112 -14.68 -5.65 31.96
N GLU A 113 -15.41 -5.07 32.91
CA GLU A 113 -16.87 -5.18 32.96
C GLU A 113 -17.56 -4.39 31.84
N LYS A 114 -16.84 -3.48 31.18
CA LYS A 114 -17.43 -2.66 30.11
C LYS A 114 -16.92 -3.00 28.71
N ARG A 115 -16.02 -3.98 28.59
CA ARG A 115 -15.36 -4.26 27.30
C ARG A 115 -16.31 -4.78 26.24
N ASN A 116 -17.34 -5.51 26.65
CA ASN A 116 -18.27 -6.08 25.68
C ASN A 116 -19.21 -5.06 25.06
N ASN A 117 -19.31 -3.88 25.67
CA ASN A 117 -20.20 -2.82 25.17
C ASN A 117 -19.47 -1.76 24.35
N ASN A 118 -18.19 -1.94 24.14
CA ASN A 118 -17.39 -0.97 23.40
C ASN A 118 -17.52 -1.18 21.92
N LYS A 119 -18.15 -0.25 21.23
CA LYS A 119 -18.39 -0.35 19.79
C LYS A 119 -17.49 0.52 18.97
N GLU A 120 -16.66 1.30 19.59
CA GLU A 120 -15.72 2.11 18.87
C GLU A 120 -14.43 1.39 18.66
#